data_39fad7a9e7b5e4d3a04f4dcf77269956
#
_entry.id   39fad7a9e7b5e4d3a04f4dcf77269956
#
_cell.length_a   1.000
_cell.length_b   1.000
_cell.length_c   1.000
_cell.angle_alpha   90.00
_cell.angle_beta   90.00
_cell.angle_gamma   90.00
#
_symmetry.space_group_name_H-M   'P 1'
#
loop_
_entity.id
_entity.type
_entity.pdbx_description
1 polymer ?
#
loop_
_entity_poly.entity_id
_entity_poly.type
_entity_poly.pdbx_seq_one_letter_code
_entity_poly.pdbx_strand_id
1 'polypeptide(L)'
;MDIAKHRYFMMQVLLAIFRYKELSNQLAFKGGTSLLLFHQLPRFSTDLDFNLLDNTKTENVFHKLHNLLSKFGKIDDEAMKFYGPLLVLNYGGGNRMLKVEVSTRQYDNHYEIKTLAGTDIRVMTLPDMFAHKLCALGARVTPRDIFDVWFFLQKSTAINPNIVRLRTGKSVADYAVQCAESVRKTSPKMLMQGIGELIGDEKQKSFVKSHLIEETASNLELFSLSPILSDQPMTERMRLLADNPTISDLMSQNDVDLSIVSERQLHLLVEEHATLVFPTRSGKKVSIRI
;
A
#
# COMPACT_ATOMS: atom_id res chain seq x y z
N MET A 1 11.29 3.77 21.63
CA MET A 1 9.87 4.20 21.35
C MET A 1 8.96 3.60 22.43
N ASP A 2 8.06 4.39 23.01
CA ASP A 2 6.98 3.86 23.84
C ASP A 2 5.88 3.30 22.92
N ILE A 3 5.90 1.97 22.73
CA ILE A 3 4.99 1.27 21.82
C ILE A 3 3.54 1.36 22.32
N ALA A 4 3.29 1.32 23.63
CA ALA A 4 1.96 1.35 24.20
C ALA A 4 1.30 2.72 23.94
N LYS A 5 2.03 3.80 24.20
CA LYS A 5 1.59 5.16 23.94
C LYS A 5 1.36 5.41 22.44
N HIS A 6 2.29 4.98 21.58
CA HIS A 6 2.15 5.13 20.14
C HIS A 6 0.91 4.38 19.61
N ARG A 7 0.71 3.12 20.06
CA ARG A 7 -0.46 2.31 19.73
C ARG A 7 -1.77 2.98 20.15
N TYR A 8 -1.79 3.58 21.34
CA TYR A 8 -2.96 4.30 21.84
C TYR A 8 -3.34 5.45 20.89
N PHE A 9 -2.41 6.37 20.57
CA PHE A 9 -2.69 7.50 19.68
C PHE A 9 -3.04 7.04 18.26
N MET A 10 -2.34 6.06 17.72
CA MET A 10 -2.62 5.46 16.42
C MET A 10 -4.06 4.92 16.34
N MET A 11 -4.51 4.22 17.37
CA MET A 11 -5.89 3.71 17.47
C MET A 11 -6.91 4.83 17.58
N GLN A 12 -6.68 5.85 18.44
CA GLN A 12 -7.58 6.99 18.59
C GLN A 12 -7.75 7.75 17.27
N VAL A 13 -6.65 8.01 16.56
CA VAL A 13 -6.66 8.69 15.27
C VAL A 13 -7.40 7.86 14.22
N LEU A 14 -7.11 6.56 14.12
CA LEU A 14 -7.77 5.66 13.16
C LEU A 14 -9.30 5.65 13.37
N LEU A 15 -9.75 5.47 14.61
CA LEU A 15 -11.17 5.47 14.96
C LEU A 15 -11.82 6.83 14.68
N ALA A 16 -11.14 7.94 14.98
CA ALA A 16 -11.65 9.29 14.70
C ALA A 16 -11.82 9.54 13.20
N ILE A 17 -10.88 9.06 12.36
CA ILE A 17 -10.97 9.15 10.89
C ILE A 17 -12.23 8.43 10.40
N PHE A 18 -12.49 7.20 10.85
CA PHE A 18 -13.62 6.41 10.37
C PHE A 18 -14.98 6.80 11.01
N ARG A 19 -14.99 7.44 12.17
CA ARG A 19 -16.19 8.05 12.75
C ARG A 19 -16.58 9.37 12.07
N TYR A 20 -15.65 10.01 11.39
CA TYR A 20 -15.93 11.23 10.63
C TYR A 20 -16.41 10.86 9.23
N LYS A 21 -17.74 10.94 9.02
CA LYS A 21 -18.43 10.43 7.81
C LYS A 21 -17.80 10.89 6.49
N GLU A 22 -17.35 12.14 6.43
CA GLU A 22 -16.76 12.70 5.20
C GLU A 22 -15.39 12.08 4.86
N LEU A 23 -14.62 11.64 5.87
CA LEU A 23 -13.36 10.92 5.66
C LEU A 23 -13.60 9.42 5.44
N SER A 24 -14.49 8.80 6.22
CA SER A 24 -14.77 7.37 6.10
C SER A 24 -15.36 6.98 4.74
N ASN A 25 -16.09 7.89 4.08
CA ASN A 25 -16.61 7.69 2.73
C ASN A 25 -15.52 7.79 1.64
N GLN A 26 -14.39 8.44 1.94
CA GLN A 26 -13.33 8.70 0.96
C GLN A 26 -12.08 7.84 1.16
N LEU A 27 -11.93 7.21 2.32
CA LEU A 27 -10.71 6.52 2.68
C LEU A 27 -10.92 5.01 2.84
N ALA A 28 -9.92 4.24 2.43
CA ALA A 28 -9.80 2.83 2.72
C ALA A 28 -8.45 2.54 3.38
N PHE A 29 -8.48 1.88 4.52
CA PHE A 29 -7.32 1.57 5.34
C PHE A 29 -6.52 0.40 4.77
N LYS A 30 -5.20 0.50 4.78
CA LYS A 30 -4.28 -0.50 4.24
C LYS A 30 -2.96 -0.55 5.01
N GLY A 31 -2.00 -1.29 4.49
CA GLY A 31 -0.62 -1.28 4.97
C GLY A 31 -0.36 -2.15 6.19
N GLY A 32 0.82 -1.97 6.78
CA GLY A 32 1.28 -2.82 7.89
C GLY A 32 0.42 -2.72 9.15
N THR A 33 -0.15 -1.55 9.43
CA THR A 33 -1.02 -1.37 10.59
C THR A 33 -2.38 -2.05 10.40
N SER A 34 -2.91 -2.08 9.18
CA SER A 34 -4.09 -2.88 8.86
C SER A 34 -3.84 -4.38 9.07
N LEU A 35 -2.69 -4.88 8.61
CA LEU A 35 -2.27 -6.28 8.87
C LEU A 35 -2.13 -6.58 10.36
N LEU A 36 -1.55 -5.65 11.13
CA LEU A 36 -1.40 -5.79 12.57
C LEU A 36 -2.74 -5.89 13.29
N LEU A 37 -3.68 -4.99 12.97
CA LEU A 37 -4.95 -4.87 13.71
C LEU A 37 -5.98 -5.94 13.34
N PHE A 38 -6.02 -6.35 12.08
CA PHE A 38 -7.07 -7.25 11.57
C PHE A 38 -6.59 -8.65 11.21
N HIS A 39 -5.27 -8.85 11.06
CA HIS A 39 -4.73 -10.11 10.55
C HIS A 39 -3.61 -10.69 11.40
N GLN A 40 -3.33 -10.08 12.58
CA GLN A 40 -2.34 -10.56 13.55
C GLN A 40 -0.91 -10.60 13.00
N LEU A 41 -0.52 -9.58 12.20
CA LEU A 41 0.86 -9.44 11.77
C LEU A 41 1.79 -9.42 13.00
N PRO A 42 2.76 -10.36 13.14
CA PRO A 42 3.54 -10.50 14.35
C PRO A 42 4.73 -9.51 14.42
N ARG A 43 4.56 -8.31 13.95
CA ARG A 43 5.44 -7.16 14.16
C ARG A 43 4.62 -5.90 14.38
N PHE A 44 5.16 -4.96 15.10
CA PHE A 44 4.53 -3.66 15.26
C PHE A 44 4.58 -2.85 13.96
N SER A 45 3.61 -1.97 13.76
CA SER A 45 3.55 -1.00 12.68
C SER A 45 3.23 0.38 13.23
N THR A 46 3.81 1.41 12.63
CA THR A 46 3.87 2.76 13.22
C THR A 46 3.12 3.82 12.43
N ASP A 47 2.66 3.49 11.24
CA ASP A 47 2.09 4.46 10.31
C ASP A 47 0.62 4.10 10.01
N LEU A 48 -0.19 5.07 9.64
CA LEU A 48 -1.54 4.87 9.13
C LEU A 48 -1.55 5.16 7.62
N ASP A 49 -1.77 4.13 6.84
CA ASP A 49 -1.77 4.20 5.38
C ASP A 49 -3.20 4.01 4.83
N PHE A 50 -3.60 4.87 3.91
CA PHE A 50 -4.92 4.84 3.29
C PHE A 50 -4.82 4.88 1.75
N ASN A 51 -5.85 4.37 1.08
CA ASN A 51 -6.16 4.74 -0.30
C ASN A 51 -7.26 5.78 -0.31
N LEU A 52 -7.16 6.75 -1.20
CA LEU A 52 -8.24 7.65 -1.56
C LEU A 52 -9.13 6.97 -2.62
N LEU A 53 -10.44 6.95 -2.38
CA LEU A 53 -11.40 6.30 -3.29
C LEU A 53 -11.77 7.19 -4.47
N ASP A 54 -11.82 8.52 -4.26
CA ASP A 54 -12.11 9.52 -5.28
C ASP A 54 -11.04 10.61 -5.30
N ASN A 55 -10.17 10.58 -6.30
CA ASN A 55 -9.05 11.51 -6.43
C ASN A 55 -9.48 12.98 -6.61
N THR A 56 -10.73 13.25 -7.01
CA THR A 56 -11.27 14.62 -7.08
C THR A 56 -11.40 15.26 -5.70
N LYS A 57 -11.34 14.47 -4.63
CA LYS A 57 -11.47 14.92 -3.24
C LYS A 57 -10.15 15.11 -2.50
N THR A 58 -9.01 14.99 -3.19
CA THR A 58 -7.67 14.97 -2.57
C THR A 58 -7.43 16.16 -1.65
N GLU A 59 -7.66 17.40 -2.11
CA GLU A 59 -7.46 18.61 -1.30
C GLU A 59 -8.45 18.68 -0.13
N ASN A 60 -9.70 18.34 -0.38
CA ASN A 60 -10.73 18.33 0.67
C ASN A 60 -10.38 17.34 1.80
N VAL A 61 -9.94 16.13 1.43
CA VAL A 61 -9.49 15.11 2.39
C VAL A 61 -8.25 15.57 3.14
N PHE A 62 -7.29 16.23 2.48
CA PHE A 62 -6.10 16.79 3.12
C PHE A 62 -6.48 17.79 4.23
N HIS A 63 -7.29 18.79 3.91
CA HIS A 63 -7.74 19.79 4.88
C HIS A 63 -8.53 19.19 6.05
N LYS A 64 -9.39 18.20 5.78
CA LYS A 64 -10.16 17.51 6.83
C LYS A 64 -9.26 16.66 7.74
N LEU A 65 -8.27 15.98 7.17
CA LEU A 65 -7.27 15.25 7.96
C LEU A 65 -6.45 16.19 8.81
N HIS A 66 -5.97 17.33 8.28
CA HIS A 66 -5.26 18.34 9.05
C HIS A 66 -6.09 18.80 10.27
N ASN A 67 -7.34 19.22 10.04
CA ASN A 67 -8.23 19.70 11.09
C ASN A 67 -8.58 18.62 12.13
N LEU A 68 -8.69 17.36 11.70
CA LEU A 68 -8.94 16.25 12.62
C LEU A 68 -7.70 15.92 13.45
N LEU A 69 -6.55 15.78 12.82
CA LEU A 69 -5.29 15.40 13.46
C LEU A 69 -4.81 16.47 14.46
N SER A 70 -5.03 17.75 14.16
CA SER A 70 -4.68 18.87 15.06
C SER A 70 -5.37 18.81 16.43
N LYS A 71 -6.44 18.01 16.56
CA LYS A 71 -7.11 17.76 17.86
C LYS A 71 -6.33 16.76 18.74
N PHE A 72 -5.41 16.01 18.17
CA PHE A 72 -4.60 14.99 18.87
C PHE A 72 -3.18 15.45 19.19
N GLY A 73 -2.74 16.57 18.61
CA GLY A 73 -1.40 17.10 18.80
C GLY A 73 -1.02 18.11 17.74
N LYS A 74 0.26 18.43 17.67
CA LYS A 74 0.82 19.35 16.68
C LYS A 74 1.11 18.63 15.37
N ILE A 75 0.76 19.21 14.24
CA ILE A 75 1.24 18.75 12.93
C ILE A 75 2.65 19.34 12.73
N ASP A 76 3.66 18.47 12.78
CA ASP A 76 5.07 18.88 12.65
C ASP A 76 5.55 18.91 11.21
N ASP A 77 4.93 18.12 10.33
CA ASP A 77 5.21 18.11 8.90
C ASP A 77 3.95 17.73 8.12
N GLU A 78 3.75 18.38 6.98
CA GLU A 78 2.67 18.06 6.05
C GLU A 78 3.07 18.39 4.61
N ALA A 79 2.62 17.59 3.66
CA ALA A 79 2.88 17.81 2.25
C ALA A 79 1.79 17.20 1.36
N MET A 80 1.45 17.91 0.31
CA MET A 80 0.75 17.36 -0.83
C MET A 80 1.80 16.77 -1.78
N LYS A 81 2.05 15.46 -1.68
CA LYS A 81 2.99 14.76 -2.56
C LYS A 81 2.32 14.38 -3.88
N PHE A 82 3.13 13.97 -4.86
CA PHE A 82 2.63 13.52 -6.17
C PHE A 82 1.56 12.41 -6.07
N TYR A 83 1.73 11.50 -5.10
CA TYR A 83 0.78 10.41 -4.85
C TYR A 83 -0.16 10.65 -3.67
N GLY A 84 -0.35 11.89 -3.28
CA GLY A 84 -1.36 12.30 -2.30
C GLY A 84 -0.81 12.83 -0.98
N PRO A 85 -1.71 13.13 -0.03
CA PRO A 85 -1.37 13.79 1.22
C PRO A 85 -0.49 12.94 2.15
N LEU A 86 0.43 13.65 2.81
CA LEU A 86 1.19 13.17 3.97
C LEU A 86 1.03 14.15 5.12
N LEU A 87 0.74 13.67 6.32
CA LEU A 87 0.75 14.45 7.57
C LEU A 87 1.53 13.68 8.64
N VAL A 88 2.26 14.42 9.46
CA VAL A 88 3.06 13.88 10.56
C VAL A 88 2.60 14.51 11.86
N LEU A 89 1.90 13.72 12.68
CA LEU A 89 1.35 14.12 13.97
C LEU A 89 2.34 13.88 15.10
N ASN A 90 2.66 14.95 15.81
CA ASN A 90 3.40 14.93 17.06
C ASN A 90 2.40 15.03 18.24
N TYR A 91 2.20 13.91 18.93
CA TYR A 91 1.32 13.81 20.11
C TYR A 91 2.08 14.00 21.43
N GLY A 92 3.32 14.52 21.38
CA GLY A 92 4.12 14.91 22.54
C GLY A 92 4.90 13.77 23.23
N GLY A 93 5.74 14.15 24.19
CA GLY A 93 6.50 13.23 25.03
C GLY A 93 7.77 12.66 24.40
N GLY A 94 8.35 13.31 23.37
CA GLY A 94 9.62 12.87 22.75
C GLY A 94 9.55 11.52 22.03
N ASN A 95 8.34 11.04 21.76
CA ASN A 95 8.10 9.77 21.09
C ASN A 95 8.18 9.89 19.57
N ARG A 96 8.16 8.72 18.91
CA ARG A 96 8.01 8.65 17.46
C ARG A 96 6.69 9.30 17.03
N MET A 97 6.74 10.16 16.02
CA MET A 97 5.58 10.81 15.45
C MET A 97 4.73 9.81 14.67
N LEU A 98 3.41 10.04 14.62
CA LEU A 98 2.49 9.25 13.84
C LEU A 98 2.38 9.81 12.42
N LYS A 99 2.82 9.03 11.46
CA LYS A 99 2.67 9.35 10.04
C LYS A 99 1.31 8.87 9.54
N VAL A 100 0.58 9.75 8.87
CA VAL A 100 -0.68 9.47 8.17
C VAL A 100 -0.47 9.76 6.69
N GLU A 101 -0.59 8.74 5.84
CA GLU A 101 -0.37 8.86 4.40
C GLU A 101 -1.60 8.39 3.63
N VAL A 102 -2.02 9.18 2.64
CA VAL A 102 -3.13 8.84 1.75
C VAL A 102 -2.61 8.72 0.33
N SER A 103 -2.82 7.57 -0.28
CA SER A 103 -2.40 7.32 -1.66
C SER A 103 -3.55 7.55 -2.63
N THR A 104 -3.29 8.35 -3.67
CA THR A 104 -4.20 8.59 -4.79
C THR A 104 -4.03 7.58 -5.93
N ARG A 105 -3.14 6.59 -5.76
CA ARG A 105 -2.89 5.56 -6.79
C ARG A 105 -4.09 4.63 -6.93
N GLN A 106 -4.56 4.48 -8.14
CA GLN A 106 -5.65 3.58 -8.53
C GLN A 106 -5.07 2.27 -9.08
N TYR A 107 -5.22 1.19 -8.31
CA TYR A 107 -4.80 -0.16 -8.71
C TYR A 107 -5.97 -1.15 -8.71
N ASP A 108 -7.19 -0.62 -8.78
CA ASP A 108 -8.42 -1.43 -8.81
C ASP A 108 -8.54 -2.37 -7.60
N ASN A 109 -8.29 -1.77 -6.43
CA ASN A 109 -8.28 -2.48 -5.18
C ASN A 109 -9.69 -2.86 -4.72
N HIS A 110 -9.79 -4.02 -4.07
CA HIS A 110 -10.99 -4.48 -3.41
C HIS A 110 -10.93 -4.17 -1.92
N TYR A 111 -12.08 -3.89 -1.35
CA TYR A 111 -12.22 -3.50 0.04
C TYR A 111 -13.32 -4.29 0.73
N GLU A 112 -13.16 -4.51 2.02
CA GLU A 112 -14.15 -5.12 2.90
C GLU A 112 -14.37 -4.23 4.13
N ILE A 113 -15.49 -4.43 4.83
CA ILE A 113 -15.75 -3.74 6.09
C ILE A 113 -15.33 -4.65 7.25
N LYS A 114 -14.48 -4.11 8.13
CA LYS A 114 -14.08 -4.73 9.40
C LYS A 114 -14.49 -3.83 10.56
N THR A 115 -15.01 -4.41 11.62
CA THR A 115 -15.40 -3.64 12.81
C THR A 115 -14.28 -3.64 13.84
N LEU A 116 -13.90 -2.47 14.34
CA LEU A 116 -12.91 -2.29 15.40
C LEU A 116 -13.45 -1.33 16.46
N ALA A 117 -13.54 -1.77 17.70
CA ALA A 117 -14.08 -0.98 18.81
C ALA A 117 -15.43 -0.28 18.47
N GLY A 118 -16.35 -1.02 17.83
CA GLY A 118 -17.67 -0.53 17.44
C GLY A 118 -17.67 0.46 16.26
N THR A 119 -16.56 0.57 15.53
CA THR A 119 -16.44 1.44 14.35
C THR A 119 -16.16 0.60 13.12
N ASP A 120 -16.95 0.78 12.08
CA ASP A 120 -16.77 0.12 10.80
C ASP A 120 -15.67 0.81 9.99
N ILE A 121 -14.69 0.03 9.60
CA ILE A 121 -13.48 0.46 8.90
C ILE A 121 -13.45 -0.24 7.54
N ARG A 122 -13.40 0.53 6.46
CA ARG A 122 -13.14 -0.01 5.12
C ARG A 122 -11.68 -0.37 5.02
N VAL A 123 -11.39 -1.64 4.80
CA VAL A 123 -10.04 -2.21 4.78
C VAL A 123 -9.78 -2.84 3.41
N MET A 124 -8.57 -2.68 2.88
CA MET A 124 -8.14 -3.40 1.67
C MET A 124 -8.12 -4.90 1.94
N THR A 125 -8.57 -5.70 0.97
CA THR A 125 -8.59 -7.17 1.09
C THR A 125 -7.18 -7.75 1.19
N LEU A 126 -7.05 -8.92 1.82
CA LEU A 126 -5.74 -9.59 1.96
C LEU A 126 -5.06 -9.90 0.62
N PRO A 127 -5.78 -10.42 -0.42
CA PRO A 127 -5.15 -10.69 -1.71
C PRO A 127 -4.54 -9.44 -2.36
N ASP A 128 -5.20 -8.29 -2.23
CA ASP A 128 -4.71 -7.03 -2.76
C ASP A 128 -3.53 -6.50 -1.94
N MET A 129 -3.60 -6.58 -0.61
CA MET A 129 -2.46 -6.21 0.26
C MET A 129 -1.24 -7.08 -0.03
N PHE A 130 -1.40 -8.38 -0.26
CA PHE A 130 -0.30 -9.26 -0.63
C PHE A 130 0.30 -8.85 -1.98
N ALA A 131 -0.52 -8.61 -3.00
CA ALA A 131 -0.06 -8.16 -4.30
C ALA A 131 0.74 -6.85 -4.19
N HIS A 132 0.25 -5.88 -3.42
CA HIS A 132 0.97 -4.64 -3.17
C HIS A 132 2.29 -4.82 -2.44
N LYS A 133 2.36 -5.74 -1.45
CA LYS A 133 3.57 -6.04 -0.70
C LYS A 133 4.59 -6.78 -1.56
N LEU A 134 4.17 -7.73 -2.37
CA LEU A 134 5.05 -8.40 -3.33
C LEU A 134 5.63 -7.41 -4.35
N CYS A 135 4.79 -6.53 -4.92
CA CYS A 135 5.26 -5.48 -5.84
C CYS A 135 6.21 -4.47 -5.16
N ALA A 136 5.97 -4.12 -3.91
CA ALA A 136 6.88 -3.25 -3.15
C ALA A 136 8.21 -3.93 -2.88
N LEU A 137 8.20 -5.21 -2.52
CA LEU A 137 9.41 -6.01 -2.29
C LEU A 137 10.31 -6.05 -3.54
N GLY A 138 9.75 -6.31 -4.72
CA GLY A 138 10.55 -6.34 -5.94
C GLY A 138 11.05 -4.98 -6.42
N ALA A 139 10.34 -3.88 -6.07
CA ALA A 139 10.74 -2.52 -6.43
C ALA A 139 11.79 -1.93 -5.47
N ARG A 140 11.72 -2.30 -4.19
CA ARG A 140 12.60 -1.82 -3.11
C ARG A 140 12.72 -2.89 -2.03
N VAL A 141 13.83 -3.52 -1.89
CA VAL A 141 13.99 -4.58 -0.89
C VAL A 141 14.14 -3.94 0.49
N THR A 142 13.02 -3.81 1.24
CA THR A 142 13.06 -3.31 2.62
C THR A 142 12.80 -4.43 3.63
N PRO A 143 13.39 -4.36 4.83
CA PRO A 143 13.18 -5.36 5.88
C PRO A 143 11.70 -5.59 6.23
N ARG A 144 10.90 -4.53 6.25
CA ARG A 144 9.45 -4.63 6.53
C ARG A 144 8.71 -5.35 5.40
N ASP A 145 9.06 -5.09 4.14
CA ASP A 145 8.39 -5.74 3.01
C ASP A 145 8.77 -7.22 2.92
N ILE A 146 10.04 -7.60 3.24
CA ILE A 146 10.46 -9.01 3.35
C ILE A 146 9.61 -9.73 4.42
N PHE A 147 9.49 -9.14 5.62
CA PHE A 147 8.73 -9.73 6.72
C PHE A 147 7.24 -9.85 6.39
N ASP A 148 6.64 -8.83 5.77
CA ASP A 148 5.23 -8.84 5.40
C ASP A 148 4.94 -9.89 4.32
N VAL A 149 5.83 -10.04 3.31
CA VAL A 149 5.70 -11.08 2.28
C VAL A 149 5.86 -12.47 2.90
N TRP A 150 6.85 -12.68 3.77
CA TRP A 150 6.98 -13.93 4.52
C TRP A 150 5.69 -14.27 5.27
N PHE A 151 5.10 -13.29 5.98
CA PHE A 151 3.85 -13.48 6.70
C PHE A 151 2.69 -13.93 5.81
N PHE A 152 2.53 -13.36 4.62
CA PHE A 152 1.50 -13.78 3.65
C PHE A 152 1.73 -15.22 3.15
N LEU A 153 2.98 -15.57 2.86
CA LEU A 153 3.37 -16.91 2.41
C LEU A 153 3.09 -17.96 3.50
N GLN A 154 3.45 -17.67 4.77
CA GLN A 154 3.16 -18.55 5.92
C GLN A 154 1.66 -18.80 6.12
N LYS A 155 0.82 -17.85 5.77
CA LYS A 155 -0.65 -17.97 5.85
C LYS A 155 -1.28 -18.58 4.60
N SER A 156 -0.50 -18.99 3.62
CA SER A 156 -1.02 -19.46 2.32
C SER A 156 -2.08 -18.49 1.74
N THR A 157 -1.80 -17.19 1.85
CA THR A 157 -2.73 -16.15 1.41
C THR A 157 -2.81 -16.13 -0.10
N ALA A 158 -4.03 -16.08 -0.64
CA ALA A 158 -4.24 -15.85 -2.08
C ALA A 158 -3.75 -14.46 -2.48
N ILE A 159 -3.22 -14.32 -3.70
CA ILE A 159 -2.74 -13.05 -4.25
C ILE A 159 -3.61 -12.58 -5.42
N ASN A 160 -3.84 -11.28 -5.54
CA ASN A 160 -4.52 -10.70 -6.71
C ASN A 160 -3.56 -10.59 -7.90
N PRO A 161 -3.69 -11.45 -8.94
CA PRO A 161 -2.78 -11.48 -10.06
C PRO A 161 -2.89 -10.23 -10.94
N ASN A 162 -4.06 -9.60 -10.98
CA ASN A 162 -4.32 -8.42 -11.81
C ASN A 162 -3.52 -7.22 -11.33
N ILE A 163 -3.42 -7.02 -10.00
CA ILE A 163 -2.59 -5.95 -9.42
C ILE A 163 -1.12 -6.17 -9.72
N VAL A 164 -0.62 -7.42 -9.61
CA VAL A 164 0.78 -7.73 -9.94
C VAL A 164 1.05 -7.41 -11.40
N ARG A 165 0.20 -7.89 -12.32
CA ARG A 165 0.32 -7.62 -13.75
C ARG A 165 0.27 -6.13 -14.06
N LEU A 166 -0.70 -5.39 -13.50
CA LEU A 166 -0.86 -3.95 -13.72
C LEU A 166 0.38 -3.14 -13.28
N ARG A 167 1.00 -3.56 -12.16
CA ARG A 167 2.14 -2.84 -11.59
C ARG A 167 3.49 -3.20 -12.16
N THR A 168 3.65 -4.42 -12.68
CA THR A 168 4.96 -4.97 -13.03
C THR A 168 5.06 -5.45 -14.49
N GLY A 169 3.93 -5.62 -15.19
CA GLY A 169 3.86 -6.25 -16.50
C GLY A 169 4.13 -7.76 -16.48
N LYS A 170 4.34 -8.39 -15.31
CA LYS A 170 4.75 -9.77 -15.16
C LYS A 170 3.64 -10.64 -14.58
N SER A 171 3.74 -11.95 -14.79
CA SER A 171 2.95 -12.93 -14.05
C SER A 171 3.35 -12.94 -12.56
N VAL A 172 2.48 -13.47 -11.70
CA VAL A 172 2.79 -13.65 -10.26
C VAL A 172 4.00 -14.59 -10.09
N ALA A 173 4.06 -15.68 -10.88
CA ALA A 173 5.14 -16.65 -10.83
C ALA A 173 6.50 -16.02 -11.16
N ASP A 174 6.60 -15.35 -12.31
CA ASP A 174 7.86 -14.73 -12.74
C ASP A 174 8.32 -13.64 -11.77
N TYR A 175 7.36 -12.88 -11.24
CA TYR A 175 7.71 -11.81 -10.29
C TYR A 175 8.11 -12.34 -8.91
N ALA A 176 7.54 -13.46 -8.46
CA ALA A 176 7.94 -14.11 -7.22
C ALA A 176 9.39 -14.63 -7.29
N VAL A 177 9.80 -15.23 -8.42
CA VAL A 177 11.21 -15.64 -8.65
C VAL A 177 12.14 -14.43 -8.55
N GLN A 178 11.84 -13.35 -9.25
CA GLN A 178 12.63 -12.12 -9.18
C GLN A 178 12.73 -11.57 -7.73
N CYS A 179 11.64 -11.62 -6.97
CA CYS A 179 11.63 -11.20 -5.58
C CYS A 179 12.52 -12.10 -4.71
N ALA A 180 12.49 -13.42 -4.92
CA ALA A 180 13.34 -14.39 -4.20
C ALA A 180 14.83 -14.08 -4.38
N GLU A 181 15.27 -13.87 -5.62
CA GLU A 181 16.65 -13.47 -5.93
C GLU A 181 17.05 -12.16 -5.23
N SER A 182 16.14 -11.19 -5.21
CA SER A 182 16.37 -9.89 -4.57
C SER A 182 16.47 -10.00 -3.05
N VAL A 183 15.65 -10.84 -2.43
CA VAL A 183 15.67 -11.12 -0.99
C VAL A 183 16.98 -11.75 -0.56
N ARG A 184 17.52 -12.73 -1.29
CA ARG A 184 18.81 -13.39 -0.99
C ARG A 184 19.99 -12.43 -0.96
N LYS A 185 19.93 -11.31 -1.69
CA LYS A 185 20.97 -10.27 -1.68
C LYS A 185 20.95 -9.40 -0.42
N THR A 186 19.96 -9.56 0.46
CA THR A 186 19.82 -8.78 1.70
C THR A 186 20.70 -9.34 2.81
N SER A 187 21.31 -8.47 3.62
CA SER A 187 22.10 -8.90 4.77
C SER A 187 21.26 -8.99 6.06
N PRO A 188 21.55 -9.93 6.97
CA PRO A 188 20.90 -10.00 8.29
C PRO A 188 21.03 -8.71 9.12
N LYS A 189 22.16 -7.98 8.96
CA LYS A 189 22.36 -6.70 9.64
C LYS A 189 21.34 -5.64 9.18
N MET A 190 21.06 -5.56 7.89
CA MET A 190 20.06 -4.66 7.32
C MET A 190 18.66 -4.99 7.85
N LEU A 191 18.30 -6.29 7.95
CA LEU A 191 17.02 -6.70 8.52
C LEU A 191 16.82 -6.15 9.93
N MET A 192 17.78 -6.39 10.82
CA MET A 192 17.67 -6.00 12.23
C MET A 192 17.61 -4.48 12.41
N GLN A 193 18.32 -3.71 11.59
CA GLN A 193 18.22 -2.25 11.58
C GLN A 193 16.82 -1.74 11.17
N GLY A 194 16.16 -2.45 10.26
CA GLY A 194 14.85 -2.01 9.72
C GLY A 194 13.63 -2.44 10.52
N ILE A 195 13.68 -3.60 11.20
CA ILE A 195 12.53 -4.15 11.92
C ILE A 195 12.79 -4.58 13.36
N GLY A 196 14.04 -4.59 13.82
CA GLY A 196 14.38 -5.10 15.16
C GLY A 196 13.63 -4.41 16.31
N GLU A 197 13.38 -3.10 16.21
CA GLU A 197 12.56 -2.35 17.18
C GLU A 197 11.07 -2.68 17.15
N LEU A 198 10.60 -3.27 16.05
CA LEU A 198 9.17 -3.56 15.81
C LEU A 198 8.78 -4.99 16.26
N ILE A 199 9.77 -5.79 16.68
CA ILE A 199 9.59 -7.15 17.14
C ILE A 199 9.87 -7.18 18.65
N GLY A 200 8.84 -7.56 19.43
CA GLY A 200 8.93 -7.61 20.89
C GLY A 200 9.48 -8.92 21.45
N ASP A 201 9.38 -10.01 20.70
CA ASP A 201 9.78 -11.35 21.14
C ASP A 201 11.22 -11.68 20.69
N GLU A 202 12.08 -12.10 21.65
CA GLU A 202 13.48 -12.45 21.39
C GLU A 202 13.62 -13.69 20.49
N LYS A 203 12.73 -14.68 20.59
CA LYS A 203 12.74 -15.84 19.69
C LYS A 203 12.47 -15.42 18.26
N GLN A 204 11.51 -14.51 18.07
CA GLN A 204 11.19 -13.95 16.75
C GLN A 204 12.34 -13.09 16.21
N LYS A 205 13.03 -12.31 17.06
CA LYS A 205 14.25 -11.58 16.65
C LYS A 205 15.34 -12.55 16.18
N SER A 206 15.56 -13.64 16.91
CA SER A 206 16.51 -14.68 16.52
C SER A 206 16.16 -15.31 15.18
N PHE A 207 14.88 -15.64 14.97
CA PHE A 207 14.38 -16.15 13.70
C PHE A 207 14.63 -15.15 12.56
N VAL A 208 14.27 -13.88 12.73
CA VAL A 208 14.48 -12.82 11.74
C VAL A 208 15.94 -12.70 11.35
N LYS A 209 16.84 -12.74 12.34
CA LYS A 209 18.27 -12.63 12.12
C LYS A 209 18.87 -13.82 11.35
N SER A 210 18.38 -15.03 11.60
CA SER A 210 19.04 -16.26 11.15
C SER A 210 18.34 -16.94 9.97
N HIS A 211 17.01 -16.79 9.82
CA HIS A 211 16.22 -17.62 8.92
C HIS A 211 15.33 -16.83 7.95
N LEU A 212 14.89 -15.61 8.29
CA LEU A 212 13.86 -14.90 7.54
C LEU A 212 14.22 -14.73 6.06
N ILE A 213 15.48 -14.41 5.73
CA ILE A 213 15.91 -14.20 4.34
C ILE A 213 15.71 -15.49 3.53
N GLU A 214 16.34 -16.58 3.99
CA GLU A 214 16.33 -17.83 3.24
C GLU A 214 14.95 -18.46 3.20
N GLU A 215 14.21 -18.41 4.31
CA GLU A 215 12.84 -18.93 4.37
C GLU A 215 11.90 -18.13 3.45
N THR A 216 12.01 -16.78 3.41
CA THR A 216 11.20 -15.97 2.50
C THR A 216 11.54 -16.27 1.04
N ALA A 217 12.83 -16.36 0.71
CA ALA A 217 13.27 -16.63 -0.66
C ALA A 217 12.82 -18.01 -1.13
N SER A 218 13.03 -19.05 -0.32
CA SER A 218 12.63 -20.43 -0.65
C SER A 218 11.10 -20.56 -0.77
N ASN A 219 10.34 -19.91 0.13
CA ASN A 219 8.87 -19.90 0.04
C ASN A 219 8.37 -19.15 -1.19
N LEU A 220 9.04 -18.08 -1.63
CA LEU A 220 8.71 -17.38 -2.88
C LEU A 220 8.97 -18.27 -4.11
N GLU A 221 10.06 -19.06 -4.13
CA GLU A 221 10.33 -20.03 -5.20
C GLU A 221 9.27 -21.13 -5.23
N LEU A 222 8.93 -21.72 -4.07
CA LEU A 222 7.84 -22.70 -4.00
C LEU A 222 6.50 -22.11 -4.44
N PHE A 223 6.18 -20.90 -3.97
CA PHE A 223 4.97 -20.18 -4.35
C PHE A 223 4.93 -19.92 -5.87
N SER A 224 6.07 -19.64 -6.52
CA SER A 224 6.13 -19.42 -7.97
C SER A 224 5.73 -20.64 -8.81
N LEU A 225 5.93 -21.84 -8.28
CA LEU A 225 5.55 -23.08 -8.97
C LEU A 225 4.04 -23.29 -9.07
N SER A 226 3.30 -22.84 -8.05
CA SER A 226 1.84 -22.93 -7.98
C SER A 226 1.26 -21.81 -7.12
N PRO A 227 1.20 -20.56 -7.63
CA PRO A 227 0.66 -19.44 -6.88
C PRO A 227 -0.81 -19.64 -6.54
N ILE A 228 -1.20 -19.36 -5.29
CA ILE A 228 -2.60 -19.33 -4.89
C ILE A 228 -3.17 -17.99 -5.37
N LEU A 229 -3.90 -18.01 -6.49
CA LEU A 229 -4.49 -16.81 -7.07
C LEU A 229 -5.88 -16.56 -6.47
N SER A 230 -6.21 -15.28 -6.27
CA SER A 230 -7.58 -14.90 -5.92
C SER A 230 -8.46 -14.89 -7.18
N ASP A 231 -9.73 -15.16 -6.99
CA ASP A 231 -10.78 -15.11 -8.00
C ASP A 231 -11.51 -13.75 -8.06
N GLN A 232 -10.90 -12.72 -7.49
CA GLN A 232 -11.46 -11.37 -7.51
C GLN A 232 -11.67 -10.90 -8.95
N PRO A 233 -12.89 -10.40 -9.29
CA PRO A 233 -13.20 -10.00 -10.64
C PRO A 233 -12.34 -8.83 -11.10
N MET A 234 -12.07 -8.76 -12.39
CA MET A 234 -11.47 -7.56 -12.99
C MET A 234 -12.45 -6.39 -12.88
N THR A 235 -11.95 -5.23 -12.50
CA THR A 235 -12.71 -3.97 -12.56
C THR A 235 -12.87 -3.54 -14.01
N GLU A 236 -13.81 -2.63 -14.27
CA GLU A 236 -13.98 -2.05 -15.61
C GLU A 236 -12.71 -1.36 -16.09
N ARG A 237 -12.04 -0.61 -15.22
CA ARG A 237 -10.76 0.00 -15.54
C ARG A 237 -9.69 -1.02 -15.97
N MET A 238 -9.61 -2.18 -15.30
CA MET A 238 -8.70 -3.26 -15.69
C MET A 238 -9.05 -3.86 -17.04
N ARG A 239 -10.34 -4.00 -17.35
CA ARG A 239 -10.79 -4.48 -18.67
C ARG A 239 -10.38 -3.51 -19.76
N LEU A 240 -10.67 -2.21 -19.60
CA LEU A 240 -10.27 -1.17 -20.54
C LEU A 240 -8.78 -1.21 -20.84
N LEU A 241 -7.94 -1.40 -19.83
CA LEU A 241 -6.49 -1.51 -19.99
C LEU A 241 -6.07 -2.81 -20.68
N ALA A 242 -6.72 -3.93 -20.36
CA ALA A 242 -6.43 -5.22 -20.98
C ALA A 242 -6.84 -5.24 -22.47
N ASP A 243 -7.96 -4.64 -22.80
CA ASP A 243 -8.48 -4.55 -24.17
C ASP A 243 -7.72 -3.51 -25.02
N ASN A 244 -7.01 -2.58 -24.38
CA ASN A 244 -6.24 -1.51 -25.05
C ASN A 244 -4.78 -1.47 -24.55
N PRO A 245 -3.95 -2.48 -24.87
CA PRO A 245 -2.59 -2.58 -24.34
C PRO A 245 -1.67 -1.41 -24.73
N THR A 246 -1.95 -0.75 -25.86
CA THR A 246 -1.21 0.44 -26.32
C THR A 246 -1.30 1.62 -25.39
N ILE A 247 -2.33 1.68 -24.52
CA ILE A 247 -2.47 2.73 -23.51
C ILE A 247 -1.31 2.68 -22.50
N SER A 248 -0.99 1.49 -22.00
CA SER A 248 0.10 1.33 -21.04
C SER A 248 1.44 1.79 -21.61
N ASP A 249 1.69 1.45 -22.90
CA ASP A 249 2.90 1.85 -23.59
C ASP A 249 2.94 3.36 -23.84
N LEU A 250 1.83 3.94 -24.28
CA LEU A 250 1.70 5.37 -24.53
C LEU A 250 1.91 6.20 -23.25
N MET A 251 1.31 5.77 -22.13
CA MET A 251 1.50 6.42 -20.83
C MET A 251 2.95 6.32 -20.37
N SER A 252 3.57 5.15 -20.51
CA SER A 252 4.97 4.92 -20.14
C SER A 252 5.93 5.77 -20.95
N GLN A 253 5.76 5.83 -22.29
CA GLN A 253 6.59 6.65 -23.18
C GLN A 253 6.53 8.15 -22.86
N ASN A 254 5.42 8.60 -22.29
CA ASN A 254 5.20 9.99 -21.91
C ASN A 254 5.46 10.28 -20.42
N ASP A 255 6.11 9.37 -19.69
CA ASP A 255 6.41 9.49 -18.25
C ASP A 255 5.15 9.70 -17.38
N VAL A 256 4.00 9.20 -17.82
CA VAL A 256 2.75 9.23 -17.06
C VAL A 256 2.61 7.94 -16.24
N ASP A 257 2.34 8.08 -14.94
CA ASP A 257 2.06 6.92 -14.09
C ASP A 257 0.62 6.46 -14.29
N LEU A 258 0.44 5.27 -14.87
CA LEU A 258 -0.88 4.71 -15.14
C LEU A 258 -1.76 4.60 -13.87
N SER A 259 -1.17 4.50 -12.69
CA SER A 259 -1.92 4.43 -11.43
C SER A 259 -2.67 5.70 -11.04
N ILE A 260 -2.37 6.84 -11.67
CA ILE A 260 -3.12 8.09 -11.44
C ILE A 260 -4.23 8.33 -12.47
N VAL A 261 -4.31 7.50 -13.52
CA VAL A 261 -5.33 7.60 -14.57
C VAL A 261 -6.62 6.96 -14.09
N SER A 262 -7.68 7.72 -13.96
CA SER A 262 -8.98 7.23 -13.53
C SER A 262 -9.70 6.43 -14.62
N GLU A 263 -10.67 5.59 -14.24
CA GLU A 263 -11.54 4.87 -15.17
C GLU A 263 -12.24 5.82 -16.15
N ARG A 264 -12.78 6.93 -15.64
CA ARG A 264 -13.41 7.96 -16.48
C ARG A 264 -12.45 8.54 -17.54
N GLN A 265 -11.19 8.79 -17.19
CA GLN A 265 -10.20 9.27 -18.14
C GLN A 265 -9.87 8.21 -19.19
N LEU A 266 -9.84 6.93 -18.82
CA LEU A 266 -9.67 5.85 -19.80
C LEU A 266 -10.85 5.77 -20.78
N HIS A 267 -12.09 5.85 -20.30
CA HIS A 267 -13.26 5.92 -21.19
C HIS A 267 -13.17 7.11 -22.16
N LEU A 268 -12.85 8.30 -21.68
CA LEU A 268 -12.70 9.47 -22.55
C LEU A 268 -11.60 9.28 -23.61
N LEU A 269 -10.49 8.64 -23.27
CA LEU A 269 -9.42 8.36 -24.23
C LEU A 269 -9.85 7.32 -25.27
N VAL A 270 -10.45 6.20 -24.82
CA VAL A 270 -10.76 5.04 -25.68
C VAL A 270 -12.00 5.26 -26.52
N GLU A 271 -13.08 5.73 -25.91
CA GLU A 271 -14.39 5.81 -26.56
C GLU A 271 -14.63 7.15 -27.24
N GLU A 272 -14.19 8.25 -26.63
CA GLU A 272 -14.41 9.59 -27.15
C GLU A 272 -13.21 10.16 -27.91
N HIS A 273 -12.08 9.43 -27.95
CA HIS A 273 -10.81 9.88 -28.52
C HIS A 273 -10.39 11.28 -28.05
N ALA A 274 -10.70 11.59 -26.81
CA ALA A 274 -10.44 12.88 -26.21
C ALA A 274 -8.94 13.14 -26.04
N THR A 275 -8.52 14.39 -26.14
CA THR A 275 -7.17 14.80 -25.73
C THR A 275 -7.19 15.17 -24.26
N LEU A 276 -6.46 14.43 -23.43
CA LEU A 276 -6.38 14.65 -21.99
C LEU A 276 -4.98 15.08 -21.56
N VAL A 277 -4.90 15.90 -20.52
CA VAL A 277 -3.64 16.37 -19.96
C VAL A 277 -3.33 15.63 -18.67
N PHE A 278 -2.15 15.01 -18.60
CA PHE A 278 -1.69 14.26 -17.44
C PHE A 278 -0.42 14.88 -16.84
N PRO A 279 -0.28 14.85 -15.50
CA PRO A 279 1.00 15.16 -14.87
C PRO A 279 1.96 13.99 -15.09
N THR A 280 3.23 14.30 -15.39
CA THR A 280 4.31 13.32 -15.48
C THR A 280 4.96 13.11 -14.10
N ARG A 281 5.68 12.00 -13.93
CA ARG A 281 6.48 11.74 -12.71
C ARG A 281 7.55 12.79 -12.49
N SER A 282 8.06 13.40 -13.57
CA SER A 282 9.03 14.50 -13.55
C SER A 282 8.42 15.87 -13.21
N GLY A 283 7.10 15.96 -12.98
CA GLY A 283 6.38 17.20 -12.62
C GLY A 283 5.96 18.08 -13.80
N LYS A 284 6.16 17.61 -15.04
CA LYS A 284 5.66 18.28 -16.25
C LYS A 284 4.21 17.88 -16.52
N LYS A 285 3.59 18.52 -17.49
CA LYS A 285 2.28 18.12 -18.03
C LYS A 285 2.43 17.68 -19.48
N VAL A 286 1.74 16.63 -19.87
CA VAL A 286 1.73 16.09 -21.22
C VAL A 286 0.28 15.90 -21.69
N SER A 287 0.02 16.21 -22.97
CA SER A 287 -1.27 15.97 -23.61
C SER A 287 -1.22 14.63 -24.33
N ILE A 288 -2.19 13.76 -24.04
CA ILE A 288 -2.29 12.42 -24.62
C ILE A 288 -3.63 12.29 -25.32
N ARG A 289 -3.59 11.71 -26.53
CA ARG A 289 -4.74 11.29 -27.33
C ARG A 289 -4.45 9.91 -27.90
N ILE A 290 -5.48 9.05 -28.00
CA ILE A 290 -5.43 7.73 -28.64
C ILE A 290 -6.11 7.79 -30.01
#